data_c7c071d3e902144a59eb48addb06a28f
#
_entry.id   c7c071d3e902144a59eb48addb06a28f
#
_cell.length_a   1.000
_cell.length_b   1.000
_cell.length_c   1.000
_cell.angle_alpha   90.00
_cell.angle_beta   90.00
_cell.angle_gamma   90.00
#
_symmetry.space_group_name_H-M   'P 1'
#
loop_
_entity.id
_entity.type
_entity.pdbx_description
1 polymer ?
#
loop_
_entity_poly.entity_id
_entity_poly.type
_entity_poly.pdbx_seq_one_letter_code
_entity_poly.pdbx_strand_id
1 'polypeptide(L)'
;MLDRARPIVTIACVPIGFWLMEAPYNTILNQMRTQWMFLSLVVLALIYAVVYFLGQRTKGAMVAFLAACFVSGVANHFVAQFKGQPVLPSDVLAIHTAASVGGGYEYAIDNTLAFCIAVMLAAFAAIAVVPSALHTRKAAIANTALGALALAVCYVGFSTVNIENDLNVNVDVWSSLDSYQAQGSLLCFAQRAQKISPHEPEGYSETRAAELRSQKAMAETVDELIDDPHVVSAAEATDPDVRPTIIAIMNETYSDISTYPQLAESYGGPIPFSTYEGTIATGDVYVSAMGGGTCNSEFEFLTGSSMGLLGPGVYPYMLYNLEGVDNMASYLKSIGYATSAIHPADAQNWRRDRVYEQLGFDEFFDITSFDGAEYFRDMVSDGATYDKILQIMDEGEGPQFIFDVTIANHGGYDTGTIAEEDMMRIDMDGEELAEVNEYVTAIARADADLAAFLAKLAQREEPIVVVLFGDHQPGFVEQLAPTGDSDEEPTVDDAQRRYVTPYMLWTNDEQLSRHVRHGDDTSLNYLAATTLKTAGLPLNEYFAFLYATKQSLPAINLNGYMDAEGVWHWNDDADSSSAEAVADLAIVQHQNLFDNKQ
;
A
#
# COMPACT_ATOMS: atom_id res chain seq x y z
N MET A 1 -2.78 -21.99 -51.11
CA MET A 1 -1.67 -21.27 -50.44
C MET A 1 -2.13 -20.80 -49.02
N LEU A 2 -3.27 -20.16 -48.91
CA LEU A 2 -3.81 -19.63 -47.62
C LEU A 2 -4.13 -20.74 -46.59
N ASP A 3 -4.62 -21.92 -47.02
CA ASP A 3 -4.84 -23.07 -46.12
C ASP A 3 -3.57 -23.57 -45.43
N ARG A 4 -2.43 -23.50 -46.16
CA ARG A 4 -1.10 -23.87 -45.60
C ARG A 4 -0.54 -22.79 -44.67
N ALA A 5 -0.98 -21.55 -44.79
CA ALA A 5 -0.54 -20.45 -43.94
C ALA A 5 -1.21 -20.49 -42.53
N ARG A 6 -2.40 -21.08 -42.42
CA ARG A 6 -3.13 -21.10 -41.15
C ARG A 6 -2.37 -21.75 -39.99
N PRO A 7 -1.78 -22.95 -40.11
CA PRO A 7 -1.00 -23.54 -39.02
C PRO A 7 0.16 -22.64 -38.58
N ILE A 8 0.82 -22.00 -39.54
CA ILE A 8 1.95 -21.07 -39.28
C ILE A 8 1.46 -19.88 -38.46
N VAL A 9 0.36 -19.24 -38.91
CA VAL A 9 -0.22 -18.08 -38.19
C VAL A 9 -0.71 -18.49 -36.79
N THR A 10 -1.32 -19.69 -36.67
CA THR A 10 -1.77 -20.22 -35.38
C THR A 10 -0.61 -20.40 -34.40
N ILE A 11 0.50 -21.01 -34.83
CA ILE A 11 1.67 -21.24 -33.99
C ILE A 11 2.38 -19.91 -33.68
N ALA A 12 2.45 -19.00 -34.65
CA ALA A 12 3.08 -17.70 -34.49
C ALA A 12 2.39 -16.79 -33.45
N CYS A 13 1.12 -17.06 -33.12
CA CYS A 13 0.42 -16.29 -32.09
C CYS A 13 1.13 -16.36 -30.72
N VAL A 14 1.78 -17.48 -30.36
CA VAL A 14 2.45 -17.62 -29.07
C VAL A 14 3.68 -16.72 -28.96
N PRO A 15 4.70 -16.80 -29.84
CA PRO A 15 5.86 -15.91 -29.74
C PRO A 15 5.48 -14.42 -29.99
N ILE A 16 4.50 -14.13 -30.83
CA ILE A 16 4.00 -12.76 -31.02
C ILE A 16 3.30 -12.28 -29.73
N GLY A 17 2.49 -13.12 -29.08
CA GLY A 17 1.83 -12.79 -27.81
C GLY A 17 2.85 -12.54 -26.71
N PHE A 18 3.87 -13.39 -26.58
CA PHE A 18 4.99 -13.18 -25.67
C PHE A 18 5.67 -11.82 -25.90
N TRP A 19 6.02 -11.53 -27.15
CA TRP A 19 6.66 -10.27 -27.48
C TRP A 19 5.75 -9.06 -27.21
N LEU A 20 4.46 -9.12 -27.52
CA LEU A 20 3.48 -8.05 -27.23
C LEU A 20 3.27 -7.83 -25.72
N MET A 21 3.47 -8.85 -24.90
CA MET A 21 3.35 -8.76 -23.45
C MET A 21 4.60 -8.15 -22.81
N GLU A 22 5.80 -8.48 -23.34
CA GLU A 22 7.06 -8.04 -22.74
C GLU A 22 7.58 -6.71 -23.34
N ALA A 23 7.55 -6.54 -24.66
CA ALA A 23 8.21 -5.42 -25.34
C ALA A 23 7.73 -4.02 -24.95
N PRO A 24 6.45 -3.78 -24.56
CA PRO A 24 6.01 -2.44 -24.17
C PRO A 24 6.75 -1.84 -22.96
N TYR A 25 7.16 -2.67 -21.98
CA TYR A 25 7.74 -2.18 -20.72
C TYR A 25 9.16 -2.70 -20.45
N ASN A 26 9.56 -3.82 -21.08
CA ASN A 26 10.80 -4.53 -20.77
C ASN A 26 11.97 -3.94 -21.57
N THR A 27 12.79 -3.13 -20.93
CA THR A 27 13.94 -2.46 -21.53
C THR A 27 15.13 -3.39 -21.76
N ILE A 28 15.18 -4.52 -21.05
CA ILE A 28 16.26 -5.53 -21.12
C ILE A 28 15.81 -6.86 -21.71
N LEU A 29 14.72 -6.88 -22.49
CA LEU A 29 14.16 -8.11 -23.08
C LEU A 29 15.19 -8.94 -23.86
N ASN A 30 16.14 -8.30 -24.50
CA ASN A 30 17.23 -8.96 -25.24
C ASN A 30 18.28 -9.63 -24.31
N GLN A 31 18.26 -9.33 -23.02
CA GLN A 31 19.15 -9.90 -22.01
C GLN A 31 18.46 -10.99 -21.19
N MET A 32 17.15 -11.19 -21.36
CA MET A 32 16.39 -12.24 -20.68
C MET A 32 17.03 -13.60 -20.91
N ARG A 33 17.27 -14.37 -19.84
CA ARG A 33 17.87 -15.70 -19.95
C ARG A 33 16.94 -16.67 -20.70
N THR A 34 17.54 -17.48 -21.57
CA THR A 34 16.83 -18.41 -22.45
C THR A 34 15.89 -19.37 -21.68
N GLN A 35 16.26 -19.77 -20.46
CA GLN A 35 15.42 -20.65 -19.64
C GLN A 35 14.06 -20.02 -19.30
N TRP A 36 14.04 -18.76 -18.84
CA TRP A 36 12.79 -18.08 -18.47
C TRP A 36 11.97 -17.70 -19.71
N MET A 37 12.62 -17.31 -20.79
CA MET A 37 11.94 -17.10 -22.07
C MET A 37 11.26 -18.37 -22.56
N PHE A 38 11.94 -19.53 -22.47
CA PHE A 38 11.37 -20.82 -22.85
C PHE A 38 10.18 -21.21 -21.94
N LEU A 39 10.32 -21.08 -20.61
CA LEU A 39 9.26 -21.36 -19.66
C LEU A 39 8.04 -20.46 -19.89
N SER A 40 8.25 -19.16 -20.09
CA SER A 40 7.17 -18.21 -20.43
C SER A 40 6.44 -18.61 -21.69
N LEU A 41 7.17 -19.00 -22.74
CA LEU A 41 6.56 -19.48 -23.99
C LEU A 41 5.77 -20.78 -23.80
N VAL A 42 6.23 -21.71 -22.96
CA VAL A 42 5.50 -22.97 -22.64
C VAL A 42 4.19 -22.65 -21.89
N VAL A 43 4.26 -21.84 -20.84
CA VAL A 43 3.06 -21.46 -20.08
C VAL A 43 2.09 -20.69 -20.97
N LEU A 44 2.59 -19.74 -21.75
CA LEU A 44 1.77 -18.94 -22.67
C LEU A 44 1.14 -19.82 -23.78
N ALA A 45 1.84 -20.86 -24.24
CA ALA A 45 1.28 -21.83 -25.20
C ALA A 45 0.14 -22.65 -24.60
N LEU A 46 0.21 -23.02 -23.32
CA LEU A 46 -0.87 -23.69 -22.60
C LEU A 46 -2.08 -22.77 -22.44
N ILE A 47 -1.87 -21.50 -22.04
CA ILE A 47 -2.94 -20.49 -21.94
C ILE A 47 -3.56 -20.26 -23.34
N TYR A 48 -2.74 -20.14 -24.36
CA TYR A 48 -3.23 -20.04 -25.75
C TYR A 48 -4.04 -21.26 -26.16
N ALA A 49 -3.62 -22.47 -25.81
CA ALA A 49 -4.38 -23.69 -26.11
C ALA A 49 -5.77 -23.66 -25.46
N VAL A 50 -5.88 -23.19 -24.20
CA VAL A 50 -7.17 -22.98 -23.53
C VAL A 50 -8.05 -22.05 -24.37
N VAL A 51 -7.57 -20.84 -24.66
CA VAL A 51 -8.33 -19.82 -25.40
C VAL A 51 -8.68 -20.31 -26.81
N TYR A 52 -7.74 -20.91 -27.51
CA TYR A 52 -7.90 -21.34 -28.90
C TYR A 52 -8.88 -22.50 -29.05
N PHE A 53 -8.79 -23.53 -28.19
CA PHE A 53 -9.64 -24.71 -28.28
C PHE A 53 -11.02 -24.46 -27.69
N LEU A 54 -11.16 -23.78 -26.54
CA LEU A 54 -12.47 -23.37 -26.02
C LEU A 54 -13.16 -22.37 -26.95
N GLY A 55 -12.40 -21.47 -27.57
CA GLY A 55 -12.85 -20.57 -28.63
C GLY A 55 -13.06 -21.24 -29.98
N GLN A 56 -13.13 -22.59 -30.02
CA GLN A 56 -13.45 -23.40 -31.20
C GLN A 56 -12.54 -23.14 -32.41
N ARG A 57 -11.28 -22.83 -32.15
CA ARG A 57 -10.25 -22.55 -33.16
C ARG A 57 -10.65 -21.40 -34.08
N THR A 58 -11.41 -20.43 -33.58
CA THR A 58 -11.85 -19.27 -34.35
C THR A 58 -10.74 -18.24 -34.52
N LYS A 59 -10.87 -17.38 -35.52
CA LYS A 59 -10.02 -16.19 -35.66
C LYS A 59 -10.18 -15.25 -34.45
N GLY A 60 -11.40 -15.14 -33.93
CA GLY A 60 -11.72 -14.35 -32.74
C GLY A 60 -10.92 -14.78 -31.51
N ALA A 61 -10.75 -16.10 -31.30
CA ALA A 61 -9.92 -16.62 -30.21
C ALA A 61 -8.43 -16.21 -30.36
N MET A 62 -7.89 -16.26 -31.58
CA MET A 62 -6.50 -15.80 -31.85
C MET A 62 -6.34 -14.31 -31.60
N VAL A 63 -7.29 -13.48 -32.07
CA VAL A 63 -7.31 -12.03 -31.85
C VAL A 63 -7.44 -11.71 -30.35
N ALA A 64 -8.36 -12.37 -29.65
CA ALA A 64 -8.57 -12.16 -28.21
C ALA A 64 -7.33 -12.48 -27.40
N PHE A 65 -6.61 -13.57 -27.73
CA PHE A 65 -5.37 -13.92 -27.06
C PHE A 65 -4.30 -12.86 -27.27
N LEU A 66 -4.05 -12.43 -28.52
CA LEU A 66 -3.03 -11.39 -28.78
C LEU A 66 -3.41 -10.04 -28.17
N ALA A 67 -4.70 -9.69 -28.19
CA ALA A 67 -5.19 -8.48 -27.55
C ALA A 67 -4.95 -8.53 -26.02
N ALA A 68 -5.23 -9.67 -25.37
CA ALA A 68 -4.96 -9.83 -23.94
C ALA A 68 -3.46 -9.70 -23.61
N CYS A 69 -2.58 -10.33 -24.41
CA CYS A 69 -1.14 -10.17 -24.24
C CYS A 69 -0.69 -8.71 -24.38
N PHE A 70 -1.21 -8.00 -25.39
CA PHE A 70 -0.88 -6.60 -25.61
C PHE A 70 -1.39 -5.71 -24.47
N VAL A 71 -2.63 -5.89 -24.01
CA VAL A 71 -3.20 -5.15 -22.87
C VAL A 71 -2.37 -5.36 -21.61
N SER A 72 -1.93 -6.60 -21.34
CA SER A 72 -1.03 -6.90 -20.23
C SER A 72 0.30 -6.14 -20.34
N GLY A 73 0.92 -6.10 -21.54
CA GLY A 73 2.15 -5.36 -21.77
C GLY A 73 1.98 -3.84 -21.59
N VAL A 74 0.88 -3.27 -22.10
CA VAL A 74 0.54 -1.84 -21.92
C VAL A 74 0.27 -1.50 -20.46
N ALA A 75 -0.43 -2.38 -19.74
CA ALA A 75 -0.66 -2.19 -18.31
C ALA A 75 0.65 -2.14 -17.54
N ASN A 76 1.58 -3.09 -17.78
CA ASN A 76 2.91 -3.04 -17.18
C ASN A 76 3.70 -1.78 -17.57
N HIS A 77 3.57 -1.31 -18.82
CA HIS A 77 4.26 -0.08 -19.28
C HIS A 77 3.84 1.14 -18.45
N PHE A 78 2.54 1.38 -18.29
CA PHE A 78 2.07 2.55 -17.55
C PHE A 78 2.23 2.39 -16.03
N VAL A 79 2.00 1.20 -15.48
CA VAL A 79 2.21 0.96 -14.04
C VAL A 79 3.70 1.12 -13.69
N ALA A 80 4.61 0.62 -14.52
CA ALA A 80 6.04 0.83 -14.33
C ALA A 80 6.44 2.30 -14.44
N GLN A 81 5.84 3.05 -15.37
CA GLN A 81 6.10 4.48 -15.53
C GLN A 81 5.61 5.30 -14.33
N PHE A 82 4.45 4.97 -13.75
CA PHE A 82 3.82 5.79 -12.71
C PHE A 82 4.19 5.36 -11.29
N LYS A 83 4.48 4.07 -11.07
CA LYS A 83 4.74 3.50 -9.75
C LYS A 83 6.14 2.91 -9.58
N GLY A 84 6.97 2.87 -10.64
CA GLY A 84 8.25 2.15 -10.60
C GLY A 84 8.13 0.63 -10.39
N GLN A 85 6.93 0.07 -10.45
CA GLN A 85 6.62 -1.34 -10.15
C GLN A 85 5.90 -2.02 -11.30
N PRO A 86 5.97 -3.36 -11.43
CA PRO A 86 5.16 -4.09 -12.40
C PRO A 86 3.72 -4.24 -11.91
N VAL A 87 2.81 -4.67 -12.81
CA VAL A 87 1.45 -5.07 -12.42
C VAL A 87 1.52 -6.33 -11.56
N LEU A 88 0.97 -6.24 -10.34
CA LEU A 88 0.87 -7.32 -9.38
C LEU A 88 -0.51 -8.01 -9.46
N PRO A 89 -0.65 -9.26 -8.98
CA PRO A 89 -1.96 -9.93 -8.95
C PRO A 89 -3.04 -9.18 -8.17
N SER A 90 -2.67 -8.49 -7.11
CA SER A 90 -3.55 -7.63 -6.31
C SER A 90 -4.05 -6.40 -7.07
N ASP A 91 -3.24 -5.82 -7.98
CA ASP A 91 -3.66 -4.68 -8.81
C ASP A 91 -4.85 -5.04 -9.73
N VAL A 92 -4.95 -6.32 -10.12
CA VAL A 92 -6.10 -6.81 -10.92
C VAL A 92 -7.40 -6.70 -10.13
N LEU A 93 -7.34 -6.91 -8.81
CA LEU A 93 -8.49 -6.75 -7.91
C LEU A 93 -8.80 -5.27 -7.66
N ALA A 94 -7.77 -4.42 -7.64
CA ALA A 94 -7.87 -2.98 -7.43
C ALA A 94 -8.11 -2.18 -8.73
N ILE A 95 -8.47 -2.82 -9.85
CA ILE A 95 -8.61 -2.16 -11.16
C ILE A 95 -9.63 -1.00 -11.15
N HIS A 96 -10.66 -1.09 -10.32
CA HIS A 96 -11.66 -0.01 -10.18
C HIS A 96 -11.03 1.22 -9.54
N THR A 97 -10.29 1.04 -8.45
CA THR A 97 -9.52 2.10 -7.78
C THR A 97 -8.51 2.74 -8.73
N ALA A 98 -7.73 1.92 -9.45
CA ALA A 98 -6.78 2.41 -10.44
C ALA A 98 -7.46 3.24 -11.54
N ALA A 99 -8.66 2.86 -11.97
CA ALA A 99 -9.42 3.59 -12.97
C ALA A 99 -9.95 4.94 -12.47
N SER A 100 -10.32 5.05 -11.19
CA SER A 100 -10.86 6.29 -10.60
C SER A 100 -9.78 7.36 -10.38
N VAL A 101 -8.55 6.96 -10.04
CA VAL A 101 -7.42 7.88 -9.81
C VAL A 101 -6.58 8.09 -11.08
N GLY A 102 -6.76 7.25 -12.10
CA GLY A 102 -5.96 7.27 -13.33
C GLY A 102 -6.09 8.54 -14.17
N GLY A 103 -7.08 9.39 -13.91
CA GLY A 103 -7.29 10.65 -14.65
C GLY A 103 -6.23 11.72 -14.42
N GLY A 104 -5.41 11.61 -13.36
CA GLY A 104 -4.34 12.55 -13.04
C GLY A 104 -3.00 12.26 -13.74
N TYR A 105 -2.91 11.19 -14.54
CA TYR A 105 -1.66 10.79 -15.20
C TYR A 105 -1.69 11.04 -16.71
N GLU A 106 -0.55 11.46 -17.28
CA GLU A 106 -0.40 11.59 -18.73
C GLU A 106 -0.07 10.23 -19.38
N TYR A 107 -0.94 9.79 -20.27
CA TYR A 107 -0.77 8.53 -21.04
C TYR A 107 -0.15 8.81 -22.41
N ALA A 108 1.15 8.95 -22.48
CA ALA A 108 1.84 9.20 -23.74
C ALA A 108 2.11 7.90 -24.52
N ILE A 109 1.88 7.93 -25.82
CA ILE A 109 2.28 6.83 -26.71
C ILE A 109 3.68 7.13 -27.23
N ASP A 110 4.67 6.45 -26.69
CA ASP A 110 6.06 6.52 -27.13
C ASP A 110 6.31 5.70 -28.42
N ASN A 111 7.53 5.75 -28.94
CA ASN A 111 7.92 5.04 -30.12
C ASN A 111 7.83 3.50 -29.97
N THR A 112 8.11 2.99 -28.78
CA THR A 112 8.05 1.55 -28.45
C THR A 112 6.61 1.08 -28.50
N LEU A 113 5.74 1.77 -27.82
CA LEU A 113 4.31 1.44 -27.78
C LEU A 113 3.67 1.57 -29.17
N ALA A 114 4.02 2.62 -29.94
CA ALA A 114 3.55 2.79 -31.31
C ALA A 114 3.99 1.61 -32.22
N PHE A 115 5.23 1.12 -32.04
CA PHE A 115 5.72 -0.05 -32.77
C PHE A 115 4.99 -1.33 -32.35
N CYS A 116 4.73 -1.54 -31.07
CA CYS A 116 3.94 -2.67 -30.57
C CYS A 116 2.51 -2.67 -31.14
N ILE A 117 1.85 -1.50 -31.22
CA ILE A 117 0.55 -1.34 -31.87
C ILE A 117 0.63 -1.76 -33.35
N ALA A 118 1.65 -1.33 -34.08
CA ALA A 118 1.81 -1.70 -35.49
C ALA A 118 1.99 -3.21 -35.68
N VAL A 119 2.78 -3.88 -34.83
CA VAL A 119 2.98 -5.34 -34.85
C VAL A 119 1.66 -6.06 -34.54
N MET A 120 0.90 -5.61 -33.53
CA MET A 120 -0.42 -6.17 -33.19
C MET A 120 -1.39 -6.08 -34.38
N LEU A 121 -1.48 -4.90 -35.01
CA LEU A 121 -2.35 -4.69 -36.16
C LEU A 121 -1.93 -5.57 -37.37
N ALA A 122 -0.64 -5.73 -37.61
CA ALA A 122 -0.12 -6.63 -38.64
C ALA A 122 -0.49 -8.10 -38.35
N ALA A 123 -0.39 -8.54 -37.08
CA ALA A 123 -0.81 -9.87 -36.67
C ALA A 123 -2.33 -10.07 -36.88
N PHE A 124 -3.15 -9.08 -36.52
CA PHE A 124 -4.60 -9.13 -36.77
C PHE A 124 -4.91 -9.21 -38.26
N ALA A 125 -4.22 -8.46 -39.10
CA ALA A 125 -4.36 -8.53 -40.57
C ALA A 125 -3.97 -9.93 -41.08
N ALA A 126 -2.88 -10.53 -40.59
CA ALA A 126 -2.49 -11.88 -40.93
C ALA A 126 -3.55 -12.93 -40.52
N ILE A 127 -4.15 -12.79 -39.35
CA ILE A 127 -5.25 -13.65 -38.87
C ILE A 127 -6.49 -13.45 -39.74
N ALA A 128 -6.78 -12.23 -40.19
CA ALA A 128 -7.96 -11.93 -41.00
C ALA A 128 -7.94 -12.64 -42.37
N VAL A 129 -6.76 -12.78 -42.99
CA VAL A 129 -6.63 -13.38 -44.33
C VAL A 129 -6.56 -14.91 -44.34
N VAL A 130 -6.26 -15.59 -43.22
CA VAL A 130 -6.27 -17.06 -43.19
C VAL A 130 -7.70 -17.62 -43.15
N PRO A 131 -7.96 -18.83 -43.70
CA PRO A 131 -9.30 -19.40 -43.70
C PRO A 131 -9.77 -19.78 -42.27
N SER A 132 -11.07 -19.74 -42.04
CA SER A 132 -11.66 -20.21 -40.76
C SER A 132 -11.56 -21.71 -40.62
N ALA A 133 -11.55 -22.23 -39.37
CA ALA A 133 -11.63 -23.65 -39.12
C ALA A 133 -12.98 -24.23 -39.55
N LEU A 134 -12.97 -25.45 -40.03
CA LEU A 134 -14.20 -26.16 -40.27
C LEU A 134 -14.88 -26.52 -38.94
N HIS A 135 -16.14 -26.14 -38.79
CA HIS A 135 -16.95 -26.42 -37.61
C HIS A 135 -17.82 -27.63 -37.87
N THR A 136 -17.46 -28.77 -37.31
CA THR A 136 -18.33 -29.97 -37.21
C THR A 136 -18.62 -30.25 -35.74
N ARG A 137 -19.76 -30.91 -35.47
CA ARG A 137 -20.11 -31.27 -34.09
C ARG A 137 -19.03 -32.12 -33.40
N LYS A 138 -18.39 -33.02 -34.15
CA LYS A 138 -17.28 -33.85 -33.63
C LYS A 138 -16.04 -32.99 -33.32
N ALA A 139 -15.70 -32.04 -34.20
CA ALA A 139 -14.61 -31.12 -33.99
C ALA A 139 -14.89 -30.20 -32.78
N ALA A 140 -16.12 -29.75 -32.61
CA ALA A 140 -16.50 -28.93 -31.45
C ALA A 140 -16.30 -29.68 -30.12
N ILE A 141 -16.77 -30.94 -30.05
CA ILE A 141 -16.56 -31.79 -28.86
C ILE A 141 -15.07 -32.00 -28.60
N ALA A 142 -14.29 -32.33 -29.63
CA ALA A 142 -12.85 -32.56 -29.49
C ALA A 142 -12.12 -31.26 -29.04
N ASN A 143 -12.48 -30.12 -29.60
CA ASN A 143 -11.90 -28.83 -29.20
C ASN A 143 -12.23 -28.52 -27.74
N THR A 144 -13.49 -28.70 -27.31
CA THR A 144 -13.87 -28.47 -25.90
C THR A 144 -13.09 -29.40 -24.96
N ALA A 145 -12.93 -30.67 -25.32
CA ALA A 145 -12.15 -31.63 -24.52
C ALA A 145 -10.66 -31.24 -24.43
N LEU A 146 -10.06 -30.81 -25.56
CA LEU A 146 -8.66 -30.32 -25.57
C LEU A 146 -8.49 -29.03 -24.76
N GLY A 147 -9.42 -28.09 -24.87
CA GLY A 147 -9.39 -26.86 -24.09
C GLY A 147 -9.56 -27.13 -22.59
N ALA A 148 -10.48 -28.03 -22.22
CA ALA A 148 -10.65 -28.45 -20.82
C ALA A 148 -9.41 -29.17 -20.28
N LEU A 149 -8.77 -30.04 -21.09
CA LEU A 149 -7.51 -30.67 -20.71
C LEU A 149 -6.39 -29.65 -20.50
N ALA A 150 -6.23 -28.67 -21.42
CA ALA A 150 -5.25 -27.61 -21.26
C ALA A 150 -5.49 -26.77 -20.01
N LEU A 151 -6.76 -26.44 -19.71
CA LEU A 151 -7.14 -25.74 -18.49
C LEU A 151 -6.80 -26.54 -17.22
N ALA A 152 -7.10 -27.85 -17.24
CA ALA A 152 -6.74 -28.74 -16.13
C ALA A 152 -5.22 -28.81 -15.93
N VAL A 153 -4.43 -28.86 -17.01
CA VAL A 153 -2.95 -28.84 -16.93
C VAL A 153 -2.46 -27.52 -16.34
N CYS A 154 -3.02 -26.37 -16.77
CA CYS A 154 -2.70 -25.07 -16.19
C CYS A 154 -3.02 -25.03 -14.69
N TYR A 155 -4.21 -25.48 -14.30
CA TYR A 155 -4.65 -25.50 -12.90
C TYR A 155 -3.77 -26.41 -12.03
N VAL A 156 -3.55 -27.65 -12.46
CA VAL A 156 -2.68 -28.59 -11.73
C VAL A 156 -1.26 -28.06 -11.65
N GLY A 157 -0.72 -27.55 -12.77
CA GLY A 157 0.63 -26.96 -12.79
C GLY A 157 0.76 -25.79 -11.80
N PHE A 158 -0.20 -24.84 -11.80
CA PHE A 158 -0.20 -23.74 -10.86
C PHE A 158 -0.33 -24.16 -9.39
N SER A 159 -1.12 -25.24 -9.11
CA SER A 159 -1.39 -25.70 -7.75
C SER A 159 -0.31 -26.64 -7.19
N THR A 160 0.50 -27.29 -8.04
CA THR A 160 1.47 -28.31 -7.58
C THR A 160 2.93 -27.96 -7.81
N VAL A 161 3.22 -27.06 -8.74
CA VAL A 161 4.58 -26.59 -9.02
C VAL A 161 4.84 -25.35 -8.17
N ASN A 162 5.84 -25.39 -7.32
CA ASN A 162 6.34 -24.19 -6.64
C ASN A 162 7.20 -23.40 -7.63
N ILE A 163 6.64 -22.30 -8.15
CA ILE A 163 7.27 -21.50 -9.22
C ILE A 163 8.61 -20.93 -8.75
N GLU A 164 8.73 -20.57 -7.49
CA GLU A 164 9.97 -20.06 -6.90
C GLU A 164 11.04 -21.16 -6.82
N ASN A 165 10.74 -22.25 -6.14
CA ASN A 165 11.73 -23.28 -5.84
C ASN A 165 11.97 -24.23 -7.03
N ASP A 166 10.91 -24.67 -7.73
CA ASP A 166 11.02 -25.67 -8.79
C ASP A 166 11.46 -25.07 -10.13
N LEU A 167 11.07 -23.80 -10.41
CA LEU A 167 11.40 -23.10 -11.65
C LEU A 167 12.46 -22.01 -11.45
N ASN A 168 12.90 -21.79 -10.22
CA ASN A 168 13.89 -20.77 -9.85
C ASN A 168 13.49 -19.36 -10.33
N VAL A 169 12.20 -19.01 -10.17
CA VAL A 169 11.66 -17.68 -10.47
C VAL A 169 11.55 -16.91 -9.17
N ASN A 170 12.49 -16.02 -8.91
CA ASN A 170 12.54 -15.22 -7.70
C ASN A 170 12.21 -13.77 -8.04
N VAL A 171 11.15 -13.25 -7.44
CA VAL A 171 10.81 -11.83 -7.57
C VAL A 171 11.33 -11.13 -6.34
N ASP A 172 12.36 -10.33 -6.54
CA ASP A 172 12.90 -9.45 -5.53
C ASP A 172 11.84 -8.41 -5.14
N VAL A 173 11.70 -8.18 -3.84
CA VAL A 173 10.73 -7.24 -3.27
C VAL A 173 11.13 -5.81 -3.59
N TRP A 174 12.44 -5.53 -3.56
CA TRP A 174 13.04 -4.22 -3.70
C TRP A 174 13.18 -3.75 -5.14
N SER A 175 13.33 -4.71 -6.06
CA SER A 175 13.48 -4.51 -7.49
C SER A 175 12.54 -5.42 -8.27
N SER A 176 11.25 -5.37 -7.91
CA SER A 176 10.25 -6.24 -8.54
C SER A 176 10.13 -5.99 -10.06
N LEU A 177 10.30 -4.73 -10.51
CA LEU A 177 10.31 -4.40 -11.93
C LEU A 177 11.48 -5.05 -12.66
N ASP A 178 12.69 -5.00 -12.09
CA ASP A 178 13.88 -5.65 -12.67
C ASP A 178 13.71 -7.17 -12.73
N SER A 179 13.14 -7.76 -11.70
CA SER A 179 12.80 -9.18 -11.65
C SER A 179 11.84 -9.58 -12.79
N TYR A 180 10.79 -8.77 -13.03
CA TYR A 180 9.84 -8.99 -14.11
C TYR A 180 10.50 -8.82 -15.49
N GLN A 181 11.36 -7.83 -15.66
CA GLN A 181 12.09 -7.61 -16.89
C GLN A 181 13.09 -8.74 -17.18
N ALA A 182 13.79 -9.26 -16.15
CA ALA A 182 14.80 -10.31 -16.29
C ALA A 182 14.19 -11.70 -16.49
N GLN A 183 13.06 -12.01 -15.83
CA GLN A 183 12.48 -13.37 -15.75
C GLN A 183 11.16 -13.52 -16.51
N GLY A 184 10.53 -12.40 -16.90
CA GLY A 184 9.27 -12.37 -17.67
C GLY A 184 8.04 -12.15 -16.79
N SER A 185 7.18 -11.24 -17.23
CA SER A 185 6.00 -10.79 -16.48
C SER A 185 5.06 -11.94 -16.10
N LEU A 186 4.82 -12.90 -17.02
CA LEU A 186 3.89 -14.00 -16.77
C LEU A 186 4.34 -14.92 -15.64
N LEU A 187 5.64 -15.26 -15.59
CA LEU A 187 6.19 -16.15 -14.57
C LEU A 187 6.24 -15.46 -13.21
N CYS A 188 6.70 -14.21 -13.18
CA CYS A 188 6.76 -13.42 -11.96
C CYS A 188 5.36 -13.13 -11.40
N PHE A 189 4.39 -12.76 -12.25
CA PHE A 189 3.00 -12.60 -11.85
C PHE A 189 2.40 -13.90 -11.26
N ALA A 190 2.69 -15.06 -11.88
CA ALA A 190 2.22 -16.35 -11.37
C ALA A 190 2.88 -16.72 -10.04
N GLN A 191 4.18 -16.46 -9.86
CA GLN A 191 4.88 -16.66 -8.59
C GLN A 191 4.28 -15.78 -7.49
N ARG A 192 4.02 -14.49 -7.76
CA ARG A 192 3.36 -13.60 -6.81
C ARG A 192 1.93 -14.07 -6.49
N ALA A 193 1.19 -14.57 -7.48
CA ALA A 193 -0.15 -15.08 -7.25
C ALA A 193 -0.19 -16.31 -6.32
N GLN A 194 0.87 -17.12 -6.30
CA GLN A 194 1.00 -18.22 -5.34
C GLN A 194 1.26 -17.73 -3.91
N LYS A 195 1.89 -16.55 -3.74
CA LYS A 195 2.23 -15.97 -2.44
C LYS A 195 1.11 -15.11 -1.81
N ILE A 196 0.03 -14.83 -2.52
CA ILE A 196 -1.09 -14.04 -1.98
C ILE A 196 -1.79 -14.74 -0.81
N SER A 197 -1.80 -16.08 -0.77
CA SER A 197 -2.43 -16.81 0.32
C SER A 197 -1.62 -16.68 1.60
N PRO A 198 -2.24 -16.29 2.73
CA PRO A 198 -1.55 -16.19 4.00
C PRO A 198 -0.94 -17.54 4.39
N HIS A 199 0.31 -17.50 4.85
CA HIS A 199 0.96 -18.68 5.40
C HIS A 199 0.86 -18.65 6.93
N GLU A 200 0.56 -19.81 7.50
CA GLU A 200 0.58 -19.99 8.95
C GLU A 200 2.01 -19.88 9.46
N PRO A 201 2.31 -18.98 10.44
CA PRO A 201 3.65 -18.82 10.97
C PRO A 201 4.16 -20.10 11.64
N GLU A 202 5.47 -20.31 11.67
CA GLU A 202 6.07 -21.43 12.38
C GLU A 202 5.75 -21.38 13.88
N GLY A 203 5.30 -22.51 14.43
CA GLY A 203 4.89 -22.60 15.84
C GLY A 203 3.53 -21.97 16.16
N TYR A 204 2.76 -21.57 15.18
CA TYR A 204 1.41 -21.04 15.39
C TYR A 204 0.47 -22.06 16.04
N SER A 205 -0.33 -21.58 16.97
CA SER A 205 -1.57 -22.17 17.46
C SER A 205 -2.40 -21.06 18.12
N GLU A 206 -3.73 -21.19 18.10
CA GLU A 206 -4.62 -20.25 18.79
C GLU A 206 -4.25 -20.10 20.28
N THR A 207 -3.88 -21.22 20.94
CA THR A 207 -3.46 -21.23 22.34
C THR A 207 -2.19 -20.40 22.55
N ARG A 208 -1.18 -20.57 21.66
CA ARG A 208 0.07 -19.81 21.75
C ARG A 208 -0.16 -18.32 21.54
N ALA A 209 -0.99 -17.94 20.56
CA ALA A 209 -1.34 -16.55 20.33
C ALA A 209 -2.03 -15.92 21.54
N ALA A 210 -3.01 -16.62 22.14
CA ALA A 210 -3.69 -16.15 23.35
C ALA A 210 -2.73 -16.02 24.56
N GLU A 211 -1.81 -16.98 24.74
CA GLU A 211 -0.80 -16.92 25.78
C GLU A 211 0.13 -15.71 25.59
N LEU A 212 0.59 -15.43 24.39
CA LEU A 212 1.44 -14.28 24.07
C LEU A 212 0.74 -12.95 24.38
N ARG A 213 -0.51 -12.79 23.93
CA ARG A 213 -1.33 -11.60 24.24
C ARG A 213 -1.46 -11.39 25.74
N SER A 214 -1.86 -12.42 26.47
CA SER A 214 -2.09 -12.34 27.92
C SER A 214 -0.78 -12.10 28.71
N GLN A 215 0.32 -12.74 28.35
CA GLN A 215 1.62 -12.55 29.03
C GLN A 215 2.14 -11.12 28.90
N LYS A 216 2.11 -10.55 27.68
CA LYS A 216 2.58 -9.19 27.45
C LYS A 216 1.64 -8.13 28.05
N ALA A 217 0.31 -8.36 28.02
CA ALA A 217 -0.63 -7.48 28.70
C ALA A 217 -0.44 -7.47 30.23
N MET A 218 -0.10 -8.63 30.83
CA MET A 218 0.24 -8.68 32.26
C MET A 218 1.57 -7.97 32.57
N ALA A 219 2.59 -8.09 31.71
CA ALA A 219 3.87 -7.44 31.91
C ALA A 219 3.71 -5.92 31.90
N GLU A 220 2.93 -5.37 30.98
CA GLU A 220 2.65 -3.94 30.94
C GLU A 220 1.94 -3.43 32.21
N THR A 221 0.95 -4.18 32.71
CA THR A 221 0.26 -3.82 33.97
C THR A 221 1.23 -3.84 35.17
N VAL A 222 2.25 -4.69 35.15
CA VAL A 222 3.27 -4.77 36.21
C VAL A 222 4.29 -3.64 36.08
N ASP A 223 4.70 -3.27 34.87
CA ASP A 223 5.60 -2.14 34.63
C ASP A 223 4.95 -0.79 34.99
N GLU A 224 3.63 -0.65 34.87
CA GLU A 224 2.90 0.48 35.43
C GLU A 224 2.99 0.57 36.96
N LEU A 225 3.23 -0.56 37.64
CA LEU A 225 3.35 -0.66 39.09
C LEU A 225 4.82 -0.58 39.61
N ILE A 226 5.80 -0.75 38.73
CA ILE A 226 7.23 -0.73 39.06
C ILE A 226 7.91 0.46 38.37
N ASP A 227 7.94 1.58 39.08
CA ASP A 227 8.93 2.66 39.01
C ASP A 227 9.33 3.24 37.62
N ASP A 228 8.51 4.02 37.00
CA ASP A 228 9.02 5.28 36.46
C ASP A 228 8.41 6.43 37.29
N PRO A 229 9.20 7.17 38.12
CA PRO A 229 8.68 8.31 38.87
C PRO A 229 8.21 9.46 37.96
N HIS A 230 8.30 9.31 36.65
CA HIS A 230 7.80 10.22 35.63
C HIS A 230 6.54 9.68 34.92
N VAL A 231 6.13 8.44 35.16
CA VAL A 231 4.85 7.88 34.76
C VAL A 231 3.88 8.06 35.93
N VAL A 232 3.31 9.24 36.07
CA VAL A 232 1.99 9.34 36.73
C VAL A 232 1.07 8.50 35.85
N SER A 233 0.50 7.42 36.38
CA SER A 233 -0.43 6.60 35.60
C SER A 233 -1.47 7.55 35.00
N ALA A 234 -1.74 7.45 33.72
CA ALA A 234 -2.80 8.25 33.09
C ALA A 234 -4.15 8.08 33.82
N ALA A 235 -4.33 6.96 34.54
CA ALA A 235 -5.46 6.70 35.43
C ALA A 235 -5.51 7.64 36.66
N GLU A 236 -4.40 8.31 37.05
CA GLU A 236 -4.40 9.30 38.14
C GLU A 236 -4.58 10.74 37.64
N ALA A 237 -4.40 10.99 36.34
CA ALA A 237 -4.40 12.34 35.77
C ALA A 237 -5.74 12.75 35.14
N THR A 238 -6.61 11.81 34.77
CA THR A 238 -7.91 12.10 34.15
C THR A 238 -9.04 11.64 35.06
N ASP A 239 -10.07 12.47 35.15
CA ASP A 239 -11.37 12.03 35.69
C ASP A 239 -11.78 10.81 34.81
N PRO A 240 -11.97 9.61 35.40
CA PRO A 240 -12.31 8.42 34.65
C PRO A 240 -13.62 8.56 33.84
N ASP A 241 -14.39 9.60 34.12
CA ASP A 241 -15.63 9.94 33.40
C ASP A 241 -15.38 10.88 32.20
N VAL A 242 -14.18 11.48 32.07
CA VAL A 242 -13.84 12.40 30.96
C VAL A 242 -12.88 11.72 29.99
N ARG A 243 -13.41 11.34 28.83
CA ARG A 243 -12.65 10.69 27.74
C ARG A 243 -12.39 11.69 26.61
N PRO A 244 -11.14 11.82 26.13
CA PRO A 244 -10.84 12.74 25.04
C PRO A 244 -11.46 12.26 23.72
N THR A 245 -11.88 13.19 22.87
CA THR A 245 -12.11 12.90 21.45
C THR A 245 -10.78 12.58 20.80
N ILE A 246 -10.73 11.50 20.01
CA ILE A 246 -9.53 11.08 19.28
C ILE A 246 -9.73 11.37 17.80
N ILE A 247 -8.83 12.15 17.23
CA ILE A 247 -8.79 12.47 15.81
C ILE A 247 -7.51 11.86 15.25
N ALA A 248 -7.65 10.93 14.31
CA ALA A 248 -6.52 10.37 13.57
C ALA A 248 -6.55 10.91 12.13
N ILE A 249 -5.50 11.61 11.73
CA ILE A 249 -5.36 12.19 10.41
C ILE A 249 -4.22 11.47 9.69
N MET A 250 -4.55 10.71 8.65
CA MET A 250 -3.59 10.20 7.71
C MET A 250 -3.54 11.17 6.52
N ASN A 251 -2.50 12.00 6.50
CA ASN A 251 -2.35 13.01 5.47
C ASN A 251 -1.68 12.39 4.24
N GLU A 252 -2.41 12.39 3.14
CA GLU A 252 -2.01 11.79 1.85
C GLU A 252 -0.64 12.32 1.41
N THR A 253 0.29 11.41 1.16
CA THR A 253 1.65 11.66 0.64
C THR A 253 2.46 12.67 1.47
N TYR A 254 2.08 12.97 2.73
CA TYR A 254 2.76 13.95 3.57
C TYR A 254 4.10 13.40 4.07
N SER A 255 5.20 13.96 3.58
CA SER A 255 6.55 13.52 3.94
C SER A 255 7.58 14.64 3.85
N ASP A 256 8.71 14.45 4.53
CA ASP A 256 9.85 15.36 4.47
C ASP A 256 10.86 14.89 3.42
N ILE A 257 10.78 15.46 2.22
CA ILE A 257 11.74 15.17 1.15
C ILE A 257 13.01 16.04 1.23
N SER A 258 13.15 16.97 2.19
CA SER A 258 14.39 17.73 2.40
C SER A 258 15.56 16.84 2.85
N THR A 259 15.27 15.62 3.29
CA THR A 259 16.27 14.61 3.64
C THR A 259 17.04 14.07 2.44
N TYR A 260 16.58 14.31 1.22
CA TYR A 260 17.31 13.94 0.00
C TYR A 260 18.41 14.99 -0.30
N PRO A 261 19.65 14.56 -0.58
CA PRO A 261 20.78 15.48 -0.76
C PRO A 261 20.56 16.56 -1.81
N GLN A 262 19.82 16.25 -2.89
CA GLN A 262 19.51 17.18 -3.97
C GLN A 262 18.61 18.34 -3.55
N LEU A 263 17.87 18.18 -2.46
CA LEU A 263 16.90 19.15 -1.95
C LEU A 263 17.36 19.84 -0.67
N ALA A 264 18.33 19.27 0.05
CA ALA A 264 18.73 19.69 1.39
C ALA A 264 19.14 21.17 1.51
N GLU A 265 19.67 21.80 0.45
CA GLU A 265 20.08 23.21 0.44
C GLU A 265 18.96 24.16 -0.03
N SER A 266 17.98 23.65 -0.78
CA SER A 266 16.96 24.48 -1.46
C SER A 266 15.56 24.35 -0.87
N TYR A 267 15.30 23.29 -0.10
CA TYR A 267 14.02 23.05 0.54
C TYR A 267 14.21 22.72 2.03
N GLY A 268 13.56 23.49 2.88
CA GLY A 268 13.67 23.35 4.34
C GLY A 268 12.75 22.30 4.98
N GLY A 269 12.06 21.51 4.17
CA GLY A 269 11.06 20.56 4.64
C GLY A 269 9.71 21.17 5.00
N PRO A 270 8.74 20.36 5.43
CA PRO A 270 7.48 20.80 6.00
C PRO A 270 7.70 21.56 7.32
N ILE A 271 6.66 22.23 7.83
CA ILE A 271 6.73 22.89 9.14
C ILE A 271 6.98 21.83 10.23
N PRO A 272 8.07 21.93 11.03
CA PRO A 272 8.33 20.96 12.07
C PRO A 272 7.17 20.88 13.08
N PHE A 273 6.61 19.72 13.29
CA PHE A 273 5.45 19.50 14.16
C PHE A 273 5.68 19.97 15.62
N SER A 274 6.92 19.97 16.07
CA SER A 274 7.32 20.51 17.39
C SER A 274 7.06 22.02 17.54
N THR A 275 6.79 22.73 16.46
CA THR A 275 6.47 24.19 16.50
C THR A 275 5.02 24.47 16.83
N TYR A 276 4.12 23.48 16.72
CA TYR A 276 2.72 23.64 17.09
C TYR A 276 2.55 23.52 18.61
N GLU A 277 1.96 24.55 19.23
CA GLU A 277 1.62 24.51 20.66
C GLU A 277 0.62 23.38 20.94
N GLY A 278 0.87 22.57 21.96
CA GLY A 278 0.08 21.39 22.28
C GLY A 278 0.63 20.08 21.72
N THR A 279 1.71 20.14 20.93
CA THR A 279 2.41 18.93 20.48
C THR A 279 3.06 18.22 21.67
N ILE A 280 2.77 16.92 21.83
CA ILE A 280 3.25 16.11 22.94
C ILE A 280 4.25 15.02 22.52
N ALA A 281 4.24 14.63 21.25
CA ALA A 281 5.27 13.75 20.68
C ALA A 281 5.39 13.99 19.18
N THR A 282 6.60 13.81 18.65
CA THR A 282 6.90 13.80 17.21
C THR A 282 7.99 12.78 16.95
N GLY A 283 8.03 12.22 15.77
CA GLY A 283 9.08 11.30 15.34
C GLY A 283 8.86 10.87 13.91
N ASP A 284 9.69 9.94 13.49
CA ASP A 284 9.55 9.27 12.21
C ASP A 284 8.68 8.02 12.36
N VAL A 285 7.78 7.80 11.41
CA VAL A 285 7.02 6.57 11.31
C VAL A 285 7.39 5.83 10.02
N TYR A 286 7.81 4.59 10.17
CA TYR A 286 8.17 3.72 9.06
C TYR A 286 6.92 3.05 8.51
N VAL A 287 6.67 3.33 7.24
CA VAL A 287 5.50 2.86 6.48
C VAL A 287 5.88 1.71 5.56
N SER A 288 4.89 0.98 5.06
CA SER A 288 5.09 -0.11 4.09
C SER A 288 4.69 0.25 2.66
N ALA A 289 4.18 1.45 2.46
CA ALA A 289 3.75 1.97 1.16
C ALA A 289 4.76 3.00 0.63
N MET A 290 4.89 3.11 -0.70
CA MET A 290 5.70 4.12 -1.38
C MET A 290 5.08 4.46 -2.72
N GLY A 291 4.84 5.76 -2.97
CA GLY A 291 4.26 6.24 -4.22
C GLY A 291 2.83 5.78 -4.49
N GLY A 292 2.12 5.30 -3.47
CA GLY A 292 0.75 4.80 -3.54
C GLY A 292 0.56 3.54 -2.70
N GLY A 293 -0.69 3.08 -2.58
CA GLY A 293 -1.03 1.96 -1.70
C GLY A 293 -1.51 2.41 -0.33
N THR A 294 -2.08 3.60 -0.25
CA THR A 294 -2.65 4.28 0.93
C THR A 294 -3.41 3.33 1.86
N CYS A 295 -4.21 2.39 1.31
CA CYS A 295 -4.96 1.42 2.09
C CYS A 295 -4.10 0.48 2.94
N ASN A 296 -2.82 0.27 2.61
CA ASN A 296 -1.91 -0.53 3.43
C ASN A 296 -1.48 0.25 4.67
N SER A 297 -1.27 1.56 4.56
CA SER A 297 -0.98 2.43 5.71
C SER A 297 -2.20 2.59 6.61
N GLU A 298 -3.42 2.72 6.04
CA GLU A 298 -4.67 2.65 6.83
C GLU A 298 -4.79 1.33 7.58
N PHE A 299 -4.51 0.22 6.90
CA PHE A 299 -4.59 -1.11 7.49
C PHE A 299 -3.60 -1.28 8.64
N GLU A 300 -2.34 -0.89 8.47
CA GLU A 300 -1.32 -0.97 9.52
C GLU A 300 -1.73 -0.13 10.74
N PHE A 301 -2.14 1.12 10.53
CA PHE A 301 -2.58 1.99 11.62
C PHE A 301 -3.82 1.45 12.34
N LEU A 302 -4.90 1.16 11.61
CA LEU A 302 -6.17 0.79 12.24
C LEU A 302 -6.12 -0.57 12.92
N THR A 303 -5.46 -1.57 12.31
CA THR A 303 -5.45 -2.95 12.82
C THR A 303 -4.25 -3.31 13.66
N GLY A 304 -3.20 -2.48 13.72
CA GLY A 304 -1.95 -2.83 14.39
C GLY A 304 -1.18 -3.98 13.72
N SER A 305 -1.59 -4.41 12.54
CA SER A 305 -0.92 -5.46 11.77
C SER A 305 0.16 -4.88 10.88
N SER A 306 1.31 -5.55 10.75
CA SER A 306 2.38 -5.08 9.85
C SER A 306 2.34 -5.76 8.48
N MET A 307 2.50 -4.97 7.42
CA MET A 307 2.70 -5.48 6.06
C MET A 307 4.02 -6.25 5.91
N GLY A 308 5.00 -5.99 6.79
CA GLY A 308 6.26 -6.75 6.84
C GLY A 308 6.06 -8.26 7.01
N LEU A 309 5.00 -8.66 7.69
CA LEU A 309 4.64 -10.06 7.93
C LEU A 309 3.70 -10.66 6.87
N LEU A 310 3.11 -9.83 6.03
CA LEU A 310 2.23 -10.25 4.93
C LEU A 310 2.98 -10.34 3.59
N GLY A 311 4.02 -9.55 3.47
CA GLY A 311 4.87 -9.49 2.28
C GLY A 311 4.35 -8.55 1.19
N PRO A 312 5.18 -8.32 0.18
CA PRO A 312 4.91 -7.35 -0.88
C PRO A 312 3.79 -7.78 -1.81
N GLY A 313 3.07 -6.79 -2.32
CA GLY A 313 1.97 -7.02 -3.27
C GLY A 313 0.70 -7.56 -2.64
N VAL A 314 0.61 -7.55 -1.32
CA VAL A 314 -0.62 -7.83 -0.56
C VAL A 314 -1.34 -6.52 -0.30
N TYR A 315 -2.64 -6.49 -0.60
CA TYR A 315 -3.57 -5.41 -0.22
C TYR A 315 -4.69 -6.03 0.62
N PRO A 316 -4.58 -6.00 1.95
CA PRO A 316 -5.55 -6.65 2.85
C PRO A 316 -6.99 -6.23 2.60
N TYR A 317 -7.24 -4.95 2.31
CA TYR A 317 -8.56 -4.41 1.97
C TYR A 317 -9.21 -5.12 0.75
N MET A 318 -8.39 -5.57 -0.19
CA MET A 318 -8.86 -6.25 -1.41
C MET A 318 -8.96 -7.76 -1.24
N LEU A 319 -8.13 -8.34 -0.36
CA LEU A 319 -7.90 -9.78 -0.29
C LEU A 319 -8.57 -10.45 0.91
N TYR A 320 -8.70 -9.73 2.05
CA TYR A 320 -9.13 -10.35 3.31
C TYR A 320 -10.54 -9.89 3.71
N ASN A 321 -11.19 -10.73 4.51
CA ASN A 321 -12.37 -10.31 5.26
C ASN A 321 -11.89 -9.80 6.62
N LEU A 322 -12.10 -8.52 6.89
CA LEU A 322 -11.64 -7.84 8.11
C LEU A 322 -12.71 -7.79 9.21
N GLU A 323 -13.85 -8.45 9.01
CA GLU A 323 -14.88 -8.56 10.03
C GLU A 323 -14.39 -9.36 11.24
N GLY A 324 -14.49 -8.78 12.44
CA GLY A 324 -14.03 -9.38 13.68
C GLY A 324 -12.53 -9.24 13.98
N VAL A 325 -11.77 -8.56 13.12
CA VAL A 325 -10.36 -8.23 13.38
C VAL A 325 -10.29 -7.17 14.48
N ASP A 326 -9.45 -7.39 15.51
CA ASP A 326 -9.14 -6.37 16.50
C ASP A 326 -8.56 -5.13 15.80
N ASN A 327 -9.16 -3.97 16.01
CA ASN A 327 -8.76 -2.71 15.40
C ASN A 327 -9.18 -1.53 16.26
N MET A 328 -8.62 -0.34 15.98
CA MET A 328 -8.84 0.86 16.79
C MET A 328 -10.30 1.30 16.81
N ALA A 329 -11.01 1.25 15.68
CA ALA A 329 -12.40 1.69 15.59
C ALA A 329 -13.33 0.78 16.42
N SER A 330 -13.24 -0.54 16.21
CA SER A 330 -14.06 -1.51 16.97
C SER A 330 -13.77 -1.47 18.48
N TYR A 331 -12.48 -1.29 18.86
CA TYR A 331 -12.10 -1.17 20.25
C TYR A 331 -12.69 0.09 20.89
N LEU A 332 -12.50 1.27 20.30
CA LEU A 332 -13.04 2.53 20.82
C LEU A 332 -14.56 2.51 20.89
N LYS A 333 -15.22 1.95 19.87
CA LYS A 333 -16.67 1.72 19.90
C LYS A 333 -17.10 0.85 21.08
N SER A 334 -16.34 -0.22 21.39
CA SER A 334 -16.65 -1.13 22.51
C SER A 334 -16.60 -0.45 23.87
N ILE A 335 -15.83 0.63 23.99
CA ILE A 335 -15.75 1.44 25.21
C ILE A 335 -16.58 2.73 25.12
N GLY A 336 -17.47 2.86 24.13
CA GLY A 336 -18.53 3.87 24.07
C GLY A 336 -18.21 5.12 23.25
N TYR A 337 -17.24 5.06 22.33
CA TYR A 337 -17.00 6.11 21.34
C TYR A 337 -17.97 5.99 20.17
N ALA A 338 -18.44 7.11 19.64
CA ALA A 338 -18.96 7.17 18.27
C ALA A 338 -17.78 7.15 17.29
N THR A 339 -17.92 6.45 16.17
CA THR A 339 -16.79 6.22 15.26
C THR A 339 -17.11 6.65 13.83
N SER A 340 -16.33 7.57 13.28
CA SER A 340 -16.52 8.12 11.94
C SER A 340 -15.24 8.03 11.12
N ALA A 341 -15.37 7.67 9.85
CA ALA A 341 -14.28 7.72 8.87
C ALA A 341 -14.58 8.79 7.81
N ILE A 342 -13.55 9.46 7.33
CA ILE A 342 -13.63 10.50 6.30
C ILE A 342 -12.61 10.13 5.21
N HIS A 343 -13.04 10.15 3.93
CA HIS A 343 -12.14 10.15 2.78
C HIS A 343 -12.85 10.79 1.59
N PRO A 344 -12.44 11.98 1.13
CA PRO A 344 -13.15 12.75 0.13
C PRO A 344 -12.87 12.25 -1.31
N ALA A 345 -13.03 10.94 -1.52
CA ALA A 345 -12.98 10.27 -2.82
C ALA A 345 -14.09 9.23 -2.94
N ASP A 346 -14.15 8.51 -4.07
CA ASP A 346 -15.15 7.46 -4.28
C ASP A 346 -15.02 6.37 -3.20
N ALA A 347 -16.11 6.10 -2.50
CA ALA A 347 -16.19 5.09 -1.44
C ALA A 347 -15.73 3.68 -1.88
N GLN A 348 -15.85 3.36 -3.17
CA GLN A 348 -15.41 2.07 -3.72
C GLN A 348 -13.90 1.98 -3.92
N ASN A 349 -13.17 3.10 -3.84
CA ASN A 349 -11.71 3.08 -3.87
C ASN A 349 -11.19 2.27 -2.68
N TRP A 350 -10.36 1.24 -3.00
CA TRP A 350 -9.89 0.26 -2.04
C TRP A 350 -11.01 -0.47 -1.26
N ARG A 351 -12.27 -0.42 -1.77
CA ARG A 351 -13.46 -1.02 -1.12
C ARG A 351 -13.72 -0.47 0.29
N ARG A 352 -13.39 0.81 0.53
CA ARG A 352 -13.55 1.45 1.84
C ARG A 352 -15.00 1.42 2.34
N ASP A 353 -15.98 1.53 1.42
CA ASP A 353 -17.40 1.36 1.72
C ASP A 353 -17.70 0.09 2.53
N ARG A 354 -17.03 -1.02 2.19
CA ARG A 354 -17.17 -2.30 2.86
C ARG A 354 -16.20 -2.46 4.02
N VAL A 355 -14.96 -2.03 3.85
CA VAL A 355 -13.89 -2.26 4.83
C VAL A 355 -14.14 -1.48 6.11
N TYR A 356 -14.56 -0.23 6.01
CA TYR A 356 -14.84 0.56 7.21
C TYR A 356 -16.05 0.02 7.98
N GLU A 357 -17.07 -0.52 7.29
CA GLU A 357 -18.17 -1.26 7.93
C GLU A 357 -17.63 -2.50 8.68
N GLN A 358 -16.73 -3.30 8.06
CA GLN A 358 -16.12 -4.48 8.70
C GLN A 358 -15.26 -4.12 9.91
N LEU A 359 -14.55 -2.99 9.86
CA LEU A 359 -13.74 -2.48 10.97
C LEU A 359 -14.58 -1.83 12.09
N GLY A 360 -15.89 -1.64 11.87
CA GLY A 360 -16.83 -1.22 12.91
C GLY A 360 -17.10 0.27 12.97
N PHE A 361 -16.70 1.08 11.99
CA PHE A 361 -17.10 2.47 11.90
C PHE A 361 -18.62 2.60 11.82
N ASP A 362 -19.19 3.61 12.52
CA ASP A 362 -20.63 3.90 12.50
C ASP A 362 -21.00 4.65 11.23
N GLU A 363 -20.13 5.58 10.77
CA GLU A 363 -20.37 6.42 9.62
C GLU A 363 -19.11 6.53 8.75
N PHE A 364 -19.32 6.68 7.43
CA PHE A 364 -18.27 6.95 6.45
C PHE A 364 -18.67 8.10 5.54
N PHE A 365 -17.89 9.16 5.55
CA PHE A 365 -18.08 10.38 4.75
C PHE A 365 -17.17 10.35 3.53
N ASP A 366 -17.71 9.99 2.39
CA ASP A 366 -17.04 9.96 1.10
C ASP A 366 -17.19 11.30 0.34
N ILE A 367 -16.74 11.35 -0.93
CA ILE A 367 -16.81 12.55 -1.78
C ILE A 367 -18.22 13.17 -1.85
N THR A 368 -19.29 12.39 -1.71
CA THR A 368 -20.67 12.90 -1.76
C THR A 368 -21.02 13.78 -0.57
N SER A 369 -20.22 13.75 0.48
CA SER A 369 -20.38 14.57 1.69
C SER A 369 -19.68 15.94 1.58
N PHE A 370 -19.07 16.26 0.42
CA PHE A 370 -18.26 17.45 0.21
C PHE A 370 -18.81 18.40 -0.86
N ASP A 371 -20.13 18.40 -1.08
CA ASP A 371 -20.77 19.32 -2.02
C ASP A 371 -20.51 20.77 -1.63
N GLY A 372 -19.86 21.54 -2.55
CA GLY A 372 -19.52 22.95 -2.30
C GLY A 372 -18.31 23.18 -1.41
N ALA A 373 -17.54 22.15 -1.08
CA ALA A 373 -16.29 22.24 -0.34
C ALA A 373 -15.21 23.00 -1.13
N GLU A 374 -14.17 23.45 -0.45
CA GLU A 374 -12.98 24.01 -1.09
C GLU A 374 -12.19 22.90 -1.79
N TYR A 375 -11.70 23.21 -2.99
CA TYR A 375 -10.84 22.33 -3.77
C TYR A 375 -9.46 22.94 -3.94
N PHE A 376 -8.45 22.10 -3.87
CA PHE A 376 -7.08 22.42 -4.19
C PHE A 376 -6.52 21.33 -5.10
N ARG A 377 -5.83 21.68 -6.19
CA ARG A 377 -5.36 20.73 -7.21
C ARG A 377 -6.48 19.82 -7.78
N ASP A 378 -7.67 20.38 -7.98
CA ASP A 378 -8.88 19.64 -8.39
C ASP A 378 -9.33 18.54 -7.43
N MET A 379 -8.79 18.50 -6.21
CA MET A 379 -9.16 17.60 -5.13
C MET A 379 -9.71 18.39 -3.93
N VAL A 380 -10.52 17.75 -3.09
CA VAL A 380 -11.01 18.38 -1.85
C VAL A 380 -9.81 18.75 -0.98
N SER A 381 -9.74 20.00 -0.50
CA SER A 381 -8.63 20.49 0.31
C SER A 381 -8.60 19.82 1.70
N ASP A 382 -7.41 19.74 2.32
CA ASP A 382 -7.28 19.24 3.70
C ASP A 382 -8.09 20.11 4.66
N GLY A 383 -8.12 21.43 4.45
CA GLY A 383 -8.97 22.35 5.24
C GLY A 383 -10.44 21.98 5.19
N ALA A 384 -10.95 21.49 4.07
CA ALA A 384 -12.35 21.07 3.95
C ALA A 384 -12.62 19.75 4.70
N THR A 385 -11.68 18.80 4.76
CA THR A 385 -11.83 17.59 5.59
C THR A 385 -11.76 17.96 7.07
N TYR A 386 -10.90 18.90 7.45
CA TYR A 386 -10.83 19.42 8.83
C TYR A 386 -12.12 20.15 9.26
N ASP A 387 -12.74 20.90 8.36
CA ASP A 387 -14.06 21.49 8.64
C ASP A 387 -15.15 20.41 8.80
N LYS A 388 -15.04 19.28 8.07
CA LYS A 388 -15.91 18.11 8.27
C LYS A 388 -15.68 17.47 9.64
N ILE A 389 -14.43 17.33 10.10
CA ILE A 389 -14.12 16.87 11.47
C ILE A 389 -14.82 17.75 12.50
N LEU A 390 -14.68 19.08 12.39
CA LEU A 390 -15.34 20.03 13.30
C LEU A 390 -16.85 19.90 13.27
N GLN A 391 -17.45 19.71 12.10
CA GLN A 391 -18.90 19.47 11.96
C GLN A 391 -19.31 18.19 12.70
N ILE A 392 -18.60 17.08 12.53
CA ILE A 392 -18.88 15.81 13.22
C ILE A 392 -18.79 15.99 14.74
N MET A 393 -17.77 16.71 15.22
CA MET A 393 -17.62 17.02 16.64
C MET A 393 -18.78 17.86 17.19
N ASP A 394 -19.27 18.83 16.41
CA ASP A 394 -20.37 19.72 16.83
C ASP A 394 -21.73 19.02 16.83
N GLU A 395 -21.94 18.03 15.96
CA GLU A 395 -23.20 17.28 15.83
C GLU A 395 -23.26 16.06 16.75
N GLY A 396 -22.09 15.55 17.21
CA GLY A 396 -22.00 14.35 18.03
C GLY A 396 -22.18 14.62 19.52
N GLU A 397 -22.55 13.58 20.26
CA GLU A 397 -22.62 13.59 21.72
C GLU A 397 -21.60 12.62 22.32
N GLY A 398 -20.83 13.05 23.32
CA GLY A 398 -19.83 12.21 24.01
C GLY A 398 -18.52 12.06 23.25
N PRO A 399 -17.68 11.10 23.67
CA PRO A 399 -16.36 10.91 23.07
C PRO A 399 -16.47 10.34 21.65
N GLN A 400 -15.64 10.86 20.74
CA GLN A 400 -15.67 10.49 19.34
C GLN A 400 -14.29 9.99 18.89
N PHE A 401 -14.28 9.04 17.98
CA PHE A 401 -13.12 8.65 17.19
C PHE A 401 -13.38 9.02 15.73
N ILE A 402 -12.56 9.91 15.18
CA ILE A 402 -12.68 10.38 13.81
C ILE A 402 -11.37 10.03 13.09
N PHE A 403 -11.48 9.22 12.05
CA PHE A 403 -10.36 8.85 11.19
C PHE A 403 -10.48 9.56 9.84
N ASP A 404 -9.59 10.49 9.56
CA ASP A 404 -9.56 11.27 8.33
C ASP A 404 -8.40 10.85 7.45
N VAL A 405 -8.69 10.46 6.21
CA VAL A 405 -7.73 10.17 5.15
C VAL A 405 -7.86 11.27 4.11
N THR A 406 -6.91 12.22 4.09
CA THR A 406 -6.98 13.35 3.15
C THR A 406 -6.67 12.93 1.72
N ILE A 407 -6.73 13.85 0.74
CA ILE A 407 -6.44 13.55 -0.68
C ILE A 407 -5.73 14.68 -1.41
N ALA A 408 -5.67 15.89 -0.88
CA ALA A 408 -5.20 17.06 -1.63
C ALA A 408 -3.76 16.94 -2.15
N ASN A 409 -2.94 16.14 -1.48
CA ASN A 409 -1.54 15.91 -1.85
C ASN A 409 -1.33 14.67 -2.75
N HIS A 410 -2.41 13.98 -3.16
CA HIS A 410 -2.32 12.77 -3.98
C HIS A 410 -1.49 12.97 -5.25
N GLY A 411 -0.75 11.94 -5.64
CA GLY A 411 0.12 11.92 -6.81
C GLY A 411 -0.56 12.25 -8.14
N GLY A 412 0.25 12.44 -9.15
CA GLY A 412 -0.08 13.10 -10.42
C GLY A 412 0.28 14.57 -10.30
N TYR A 413 1.57 14.86 -10.07
CA TYR A 413 2.10 16.23 -10.00
C TYR A 413 2.45 16.73 -11.41
N ASP A 414 2.74 18.04 -11.53
CA ASP A 414 2.88 18.76 -12.80
C ASP A 414 1.54 18.87 -13.56
N THR A 415 0.47 19.08 -12.80
CA THR A 415 -0.90 19.13 -13.33
C THR A 415 -1.24 20.45 -13.99
N GLY A 416 -0.49 21.53 -13.67
CA GLY A 416 -0.79 22.89 -14.09
C GLY A 416 -2.04 23.48 -13.43
N THR A 417 -2.53 22.88 -12.34
CA THR A 417 -3.72 23.35 -11.61
C THR A 417 -3.41 24.46 -10.62
N ILE A 418 -2.15 24.57 -10.17
CA ILE A 418 -1.69 25.66 -9.31
C ILE A 418 -1.24 26.84 -10.18
N ALA A 419 -1.67 28.05 -9.84
CA ALA A 419 -1.25 29.25 -10.54
C ALA A 419 0.26 29.49 -10.41
N GLU A 420 0.88 29.99 -11.47
CA GLU A 420 2.33 30.20 -11.55
C GLU A 420 2.88 31.09 -10.42
N GLU A 421 2.11 32.09 -9.99
CA GLU A 421 2.43 32.99 -8.89
C GLU A 421 2.36 32.35 -7.51
N ASP A 422 1.64 31.26 -7.35
CA ASP A 422 1.46 30.53 -6.09
C ASP A 422 2.39 29.31 -5.99
N MET A 423 3.06 28.93 -7.10
CA MET A 423 3.93 27.78 -7.17
C MET A 423 5.27 28.05 -6.46
N MET A 424 5.60 27.23 -5.48
CA MET A 424 6.96 27.19 -4.91
C MET A 424 7.94 26.65 -5.94
N ARG A 425 9.14 27.23 -5.98
CA ARG A 425 10.18 26.79 -6.91
C ARG A 425 11.41 26.36 -6.15
N ILE A 426 11.83 25.14 -6.40
CA ILE A 426 12.96 24.51 -5.76
C ILE A 426 14.06 24.32 -6.80
N ASP A 427 15.24 24.87 -6.53
CA ASP A 427 16.43 24.69 -7.34
C ASP A 427 17.14 23.39 -6.93
N MET A 428 17.27 22.47 -7.86
CA MET A 428 17.96 21.19 -7.67
C MET A 428 19.23 21.19 -8.51
N ASP A 429 20.32 21.80 -8.01
CA ASP A 429 21.61 21.90 -8.71
C ASP A 429 21.52 22.53 -10.11
N GLY A 430 20.60 23.49 -10.29
CA GLY A 430 20.36 24.17 -11.57
C GLY A 430 19.30 23.52 -12.45
N GLU A 431 18.65 22.47 -11.98
CA GLU A 431 17.48 21.85 -12.62
C GLU A 431 16.22 22.13 -11.78
N GLU A 432 15.11 22.39 -12.43
CA GLU A 432 13.78 22.44 -11.79
C GLU A 432 12.98 21.23 -12.24
N LEU A 433 12.39 20.50 -11.28
CA LEU A 433 11.42 19.46 -11.56
C LEU A 433 10.02 19.98 -11.21
N ALA A 434 9.14 20.06 -12.20
CA ALA A 434 7.77 20.57 -12.03
C ALA A 434 6.99 19.75 -10.99
N GLU A 435 7.18 18.43 -10.96
CA GLU A 435 6.58 17.53 -9.98
C GLU A 435 6.99 17.89 -8.54
N VAL A 436 8.28 18.20 -8.30
CA VAL A 436 8.78 18.62 -6.99
C VAL A 436 8.19 19.95 -6.58
N ASN A 437 8.14 20.93 -7.50
CA ASN A 437 7.59 22.25 -7.24
C ASN A 437 6.11 22.18 -6.82
N GLU A 438 5.30 21.41 -7.54
CA GLU A 438 3.89 21.22 -7.22
C GLU A 438 3.72 20.48 -5.89
N TYR A 439 4.50 19.42 -5.64
CA TYR A 439 4.47 18.68 -4.40
C TYR A 439 4.79 19.55 -3.18
N VAL A 440 5.90 20.30 -3.19
CA VAL A 440 6.27 21.14 -2.02
C VAL A 440 5.28 22.27 -1.80
N THR A 441 4.64 22.74 -2.87
CA THR A 441 3.54 23.72 -2.77
C THR A 441 2.33 23.10 -2.10
N ALA A 442 2.00 21.85 -2.42
CA ALA A 442 0.90 21.11 -1.79
C ALA A 442 1.17 20.86 -0.30
N ILE A 443 2.39 20.45 0.07
CA ILE A 443 2.79 20.27 1.47
C ILE A 443 2.71 21.60 2.25
N ALA A 444 3.17 22.72 1.67
CA ALA A 444 3.05 24.02 2.32
C ALA A 444 1.59 24.45 2.54
N ARG A 445 0.68 24.06 1.63
CA ARG A 445 -0.77 24.28 1.82
C ARG A 445 -1.32 23.37 2.93
N ALA A 446 -0.95 22.10 2.96
CA ALA A 446 -1.33 21.17 4.01
C ALA A 446 -0.88 21.66 5.41
N ASP A 447 0.34 22.18 5.53
CA ASP A 447 0.86 22.81 6.75
C ASP A 447 0.00 24.00 7.21
N ALA A 448 -0.40 24.86 6.28
CA ALA A 448 -1.23 26.01 6.58
C ALA A 448 -2.65 25.61 7.04
N ASP A 449 -3.25 24.62 6.38
CA ASP A 449 -4.56 24.09 6.74
C ASP A 449 -4.51 23.39 8.11
N LEU A 450 -3.45 22.62 8.39
CA LEU A 450 -3.22 21.99 9.70
C LEU A 450 -3.07 23.04 10.81
N ALA A 451 -2.24 24.06 10.61
CA ALA A 451 -2.06 25.12 11.60
C ALA A 451 -3.38 25.82 11.96
N ALA A 452 -4.20 26.12 10.94
CA ALA A 452 -5.52 26.72 11.13
C ALA A 452 -6.48 25.79 11.88
N PHE A 453 -6.42 24.48 11.59
CA PHE A 453 -7.25 23.48 12.26
C PHE A 453 -6.86 23.32 13.74
N LEU A 454 -5.57 23.14 14.06
CA LEU A 454 -5.09 23.02 15.44
C LEU A 454 -5.41 24.28 16.25
N ALA A 455 -5.33 25.47 15.66
CA ALA A 455 -5.72 26.71 16.31
C ALA A 455 -7.22 26.76 16.67
N LYS A 456 -8.10 26.13 15.88
CA LYS A 456 -9.53 25.97 16.20
C LYS A 456 -9.72 24.96 17.33
N LEU A 457 -9.02 23.81 17.28
CA LEU A 457 -9.10 22.77 18.32
C LEU A 457 -8.57 23.25 19.67
N ALA A 458 -7.53 24.07 19.69
CA ALA A 458 -6.98 24.64 20.92
C ALA A 458 -7.96 25.55 21.69
N GLN A 459 -9.05 26.01 21.06
CA GLN A 459 -10.07 26.86 21.68
C GLN A 459 -11.26 26.05 22.21
N ARG A 460 -11.28 24.74 22.02
CA ARG A 460 -12.37 23.87 22.49
C ARG A 460 -12.19 23.50 23.97
N GLU A 461 -13.29 23.32 24.66
CA GLU A 461 -13.29 23.00 26.09
C GLU A 461 -13.16 21.48 26.36
N GLU A 462 -13.65 20.66 25.42
CA GLU A 462 -13.54 19.21 25.52
C GLU A 462 -12.10 18.75 25.27
N PRO A 463 -11.59 17.74 25.98
CA PRO A 463 -10.25 17.22 25.74
C PRO A 463 -10.17 16.50 24.39
N ILE A 464 -9.12 16.79 23.64
CA ILE A 464 -8.89 16.28 22.29
C ILE A 464 -7.46 15.75 22.20
N VAL A 465 -7.30 14.58 21.59
CA VAL A 465 -6.00 14.05 21.16
C VAL A 465 -6.02 13.90 19.65
N VAL A 466 -5.04 14.48 18.98
CA VAL A 466 -4.82 14.33 17.55
C VAL A 466 -3.57 13.48 17.32
N VAL A 467 -3.67 12.46 16.48
CA VAL A 467 -2.53 11.81 15.85
C VAL A 467 -2.55 12.16 14.36
N LEU A 468 -1.44 12.69 13.84
CA LEU A 468 -1.27 12.97 12.42
C LEU A 468 -0.03 12.26 11.93
N PHE A 469 -0.09 11.66 10.74
CA PHE A 469 1.02 11.00 10.08
C PHE A 469 0.83 10.99 8.56
N GLY A 470 1.94 10.87 7.82
CA GLY A 470 1.89 10.64 6.38
C GLY A 470 1.76 9.16 6.06
N ASP A 471 1.07 8.81 4.98
CA ASP A 471 0.86 7.42 4.57
C ASP A 471 2.00 6.83 3.75
N HIS A 472 2.67 7.64 2.93
CA HIS A 472 3.85 7.28 2.14
C HIS A 472 4.53 8.52 1.55
N GLN A 473 5.73 8.34 1.00
CA GLN A 473 6.39 9.37 0.19
C GLN A 473 5.88 9.38 -1.25
N PRO A 474 6.06 10.48 -1.99
CA PRO A 474 5.68 10.57 -3.41
C PRO A 474 6.55 9.66 -4.29
N GLY A 475 5.96 9.11 -5.36
CA GLY A 475 6.65 8.14 -6.22
C GLY A 475 7.90 8.69 -6.92
N PHE A 476 7.99 10.00 -7.17
CA PHE A 476 9.15 10.61 -7.82
C PHE A 476 10.43 10.59 -6.96
N VAL A 477 10.36 10.32 -5.66
CA VAL A 477 11.57 10.23 -4.80
C VAL A 477 12.51 9.11 -5.22
N GLU A 478 12.06 8.13 -6.00
CA GLU A 478 12.95 7.15 -6.63
C GLU A 478 14.00 7.80 -7.52
N GLN A 479 13.66 8.91 -8.18
CA GLN A 479 14.58 9.67 -9.01
C GLN A 479 15.59 10.49 -8.19
N LEU A 480 15.26 10.77 -6.91
CA LEU A 480 16.11 11.48 -5.96
C LEU A 480 17.01 10.56 -5.14
N ALA A 481 16.72 9.26 -5.13
CA ALA A 481 17.56 8.29 -4.46
C ALA A 481 18.94 8.24 -5.15
N PRO A 482 20.06 8.15 -4.41
CA PRO A 482 21.36 7.98 -5.01
C PRO A 482 21.33 6.75 -5.94
N THR A 483 21.53 6.96 -7.24
CA THR A 483 21.81 5.85 -8.15
C THR A 483 23.16 5.31 -7.72
N GLY A 484 23.15 4.14 -7.09
CA GLY A 484 24.37 3.54 -6.56
C GLY A 484 25.41 3.32 -7.65
N ASP A 485 26.39 4.21 -7.71
CA ASP A 485 27.67 3.99 -8.40
C ASP A 485 28.64 3.15 -7.53
N SER A 486 28.14 2.64 -6.39
CA SER A 486 28.90 1.72 -5.53
C SER A 486 28.54 0.28 -5.92
N ASP A 487 29.58 -0.54 -6.17
CA ASP A 487 29.46 -2.01 -6.29
C ASP A 487 28.98 -2.67 -4.97
N GLU A 488 28.47 -1.89 -4.01
CA GLU A 488 27.97 -2.34 -2.71
C GLU A 488 26.46 -2.56 -2.80
N GLU A 489 26.00 -3.69 -2.29
CA GLU A 489 24.58 -3.98 -2.16
C GLU A 489 23.92 -2.98 -1.20
N PRO A 490 22.70 -2.45 -1.51
CA PRO A 490 22.02 -1.50 -0.65
C PRO A 490 21.76 -2.08 0.74
N THR A 491 21.96 -1.25 1.76
CA THR A 491 21.64 -1.61 3.15
C THR A 491 20.15 -1.48 3.43
N VAL A 492 19.69 -2.05 4.57
CA VAL A 492 18.30 -1.86 5.02
C VAL A 492 18.02 -0.37 5.28
N ASP A 493 18.99 0.36 5.84
CA ASP A 493 18.86 1.79 6.11
C ASP A 493 18.65 2.59 4.80
N ASP A 494 19.35 2.23 3.73
CA ASP A 494 19.15 2.86 2.41
C ASP A 494 17.74 2.60 1.88
N ALA A 495 17.23 1.39 2.10
CA ALA A 495 15.86 1.05 1.72
C ALA A 495 14.83 1.85 2.54
N GLN A 496 15.05 2.01 3.84
CA GLN A 496 14.12 2.70 4.74
C GLN A 496 13.95 4.18 4.41
N ARG A 497 14.95 4.85 3.85
CA ARG A 497 14.87 6.29 3.50
C ARG A 497 13.61 6.65 2.70
N ARG A 498 13.11 5.75 1.85
CA ARG A 498 11.92 5.96 1.02
C ARG A 498 10.61 5.57 1.71
N TYR A 499 10.69 4.98 2.89
CA TYR A 499 9.56 4.42 3.62
C TYR A 499 9.41 5.06 5.00
N VAL A 500 9.79 6.31 5.13
CA VAL A 500 9.66 7.09 6.35
C VAL A 500 8.83 8.33 6.10
N THR A 501 7.90 8.61 7.02
CA THR A 501 7.07 9.81 7.05
C THR A 501 7.05 10.36 8.47
N PRO A 502 6.80 11.66 8.68
CA PRO A 502 6.71 12.21 10.02
C PRO A 502 5.36 11.90 10.68
N TYR A 503 5.35 11.81 12.01
CA TYR A 503 4.12 11.79 12.79
C TYR A 503 4.14 12.78 13.94
N MET A 504 2.94 13.13 14.43
CA MET A 504 2.71 14.00 15.57
C MET A 504 1.58 13.45 16.45
N LEU A 505 1.76 13.58 17.77
CA LEU A 505 0.66 13.54 18.74
C LEU A 505 0.50 14.95 19.32
N TRP A 506 -0.75 15.43 19.33
CA TRP A 506 -1.12 16.76 19.77
C TRP A 506 -2.33 16.70 20.72
N THR A 507 -2.42 17.64 21.66
CA THR A 507 -3.59 17.78 22.55
C THR A 507 -3.83 19.23 22.94
N ASN A 508 -5.10 19.57 23.19
CA ASN A 508 -5.48 20.81 23.84
C ASN A 508 -5.59 20.70 25.37
N ASP A 509 -5.40 19.50 25.92
CA ASP A 509 -5.51 19.24 27.35
C ASP A 509 -4.19 19.50 28.07
N GLU A 510 -4.17 20.45 29.02
CA GLU A 510 -2.96 20.81 29.78
C GLU A 510 -2.44 19.66 30.66
N GLN A 511 -3.28 18.72 31.09
CA GLN A 511 -2.84 17.60 31.91
C GLN A 511 -2.13 16.58 31.05
N LEU A 512 -2.67 16.23 29.89
CA LEU A 512 -2.00 15.36 28.92
C LEU A 512 -0.70 15.99 28.39
N SER A 513 -0.67 17.31 28.15
CA SER A 513 0.50 18.02 27.64
C SER A 513 1.69 18.03 28.63
N ARG A 514 1.46 17.90 29.94
CA ARG A 514 2.53 17.84 30.96
C ARG A 514 3.31 16.53 30.94
N HIS A 515 2.80 15.51 30.26
CA HIS A 515 3.43 14.22 30.11
C HIS A 515 4.17 14.09 28.78
N VAL A 516 4.61 15.23 28.22
CA VAL A 516 5.37 15.29 26.96
C VAL A 516 6.56 14.33 27.01
N ARG A 517 6.58 13.40 26.11
CA ARG A 517 7.73 12.54 25.84
C ARG A 517 8.26 12.89 24.47
N HIS A 518 9.57 12.80 24.34
CA HIS A 518 10.15 12.80 23.01
C HIS A 518 9.52 11.63 22.24
N GLY A 519 8.99 11.90 21.03
CA GLY A 519 8.51 10.84 20.17
C GLY A 519 9.66 9.91 19.84
N ASP A 520 9.40 8.62 19.89
CA ASP A 520 10.33 7.61 19.41
C ASP A 520 9.98 7.27 17.98
N ASP A 521 10.97 7.02 17.15
CA ASP A 521 10.75 6.46 15.82
C ASP A 521 10.08 5.09 15.95
N THR A 522 9.08 4.85 15.11
CA THR A 522 8.24 3.65 15.21
C THR A 522 7.68 3.27 13.84
N SER A 523 6.86 2.23 13.77
CA SER A 523 6.11 1.88 12.57
C SER A 523 4.59 2.03 12.78
N LEU A 524 3.84 2.12 11.67
CA LEU A 524 2.40 2.41 11.71
C LEU A 524 1.60 1.42 12.56
N ASN A 525 1.97 0.15 12.55
CA ASN A 525 1.28 -0.89 13.32
C ASN A 525 1.31 -0.67 14.85
N TYR A 526 2.21 0.16 15.37
CA TYR A 526 2.27 0.49 16.80
C TYR A 526 1.64 1.86 17.13
N LEU A 527 1.40 2.70 16.12
CA LEU A 527 0.99 4.08 16.35
C LEU A 527 -0.40 4.19 16.99
N ALA A 528 -1.35 3.30 16.64
CA ALA A 528 -2.67 3.26 17.29
C ALA A 528 -2.56 2.93 18.79
N ALA A 529 -1.80 1.90 19.17
CA ALA A 529 -1.58 1.55 20.58
C ALA A 529 -0.90 2.68 21.35
N THR A 530 0.09 3.34 20.73
CA THR A 530 0.77 4.52 21.28
C THR A 530 -0.21 5.68 21.49
N THR A 531 -1.10 5.94 20.52
CA THR A 531 -2.13 6.99 20.62
C THR A 531 -3.11 6.73 21.75
N LEU A 532 -3.63 5.50 21.87
CA LEU A 532 -4.54 5.10 22.93
C LEU A 532 -3.90 5.27 24.32
N LYS A 533 -2.65 4.85 24.47
CA LYS A 533 -1.89 4.99 25.71
C LYS A 533 -1.67 6.46 26.06
N THR A 534 -1.27 7.29 25.09
CA THR A 534 -1.04 8.72 25.26
C THR A 534 -2.33 9.45 25.62
N ALA A 535 -3.48 9.03 25.08
CA ALA A 535 -4.80 9.54 25.42
C ALA A 535 -5.30 9.13 26.82
N GLY A 536 -4.51 8.34 27.57
CA GLY A 536 -4.90 7.87 28.89
C GLY A 536 -5.99 6.80 28.89
N LEU A 537 -6.21 6.14 27.76
CA LEU A 537 -7.22 5.10 27.64
C LEU A 537 -6.66 3.73 28.05
N PRO A 538 -7.49 2.86 28.65
CA PRO A 538 -7.07 1.48 28.91
C PRO A 538 -6.78 0.79 27.58
N LEU A 539 -5.80 -0.12 27.56
CA LEU A 539 -5.55 -0.97 26.40
C LEU A 539 -6.25 -2.32 26.60
N ASN A 540 -6.87 -2.86 25.53
CA ASN A 540 -7.27 -4.27 25.55
C ASN A 540 -6.04 -5.17 25.41
N GLU A 541 -6.18 -6.49 25.54
CA GLU A 541 -5.06 -7.43 25.47
C GLU A 541 -4.27 -7.34 24.16
N TYR A 542 -4.92 -7.02 23.04
CA TYR A 542 -4.27 -6.90 21.75
C TYR A 542 -3.42 -5.63 21.66
N PHE A 543 -3.97 -4.47 21.99
CA PHE A 543 -3.22 -3.21 21.97
C PHE A 543 -2.14 -3.17 23.08
N ALA A 544 -2.37 -3.80 24.22
CA ALA A 544 -1.35 -3.98 25.25
C ALA A 544 -0.18 -4.86 24.75
N PHE A 545 -0.49 -5.94 24.03
CA PHE A 545 0.52 -6.76 23.37
C PHE A 545 1.36 -5.96 22.38
N LEU A 546 0.71 -5.15 21.51
CA LEU A 546 1.43 -4.31 20.54
C LEU A 546 2.32 -3.28 21.23
N TYR A 547 1.78 -2.58 22.23
CA TYR A 547 2.51 -1.56 22.97
C TYR A 547 3.75 -2.14 23.69
N ALA A 548 3.59 -3.30 24.33
CA ALA A 548 4.71 -4.00 24.98
C ALA A 548 5.73 -4.56 23.96
N THR A 549 5.26 -5.03 22.78
CA THR A 549 6.15 -5.54 21.73
C THR A 549 7.03 -4.44 21.16
N LYS A 550 6.53 -3.22 21.04
CA LYS A 550 7.30 -2.04 20.59
C LYS A 550 8.59 -1.83 21.39
N GLN A 551 8.65 -2.20 22.66
CA GLN A 551 9.86 -2.04 23.49
C GLN A 551 11.04 -2.90 23.02
N SER A 552 10.78 -4.05 22.43
CA SER A 552 11.80 -4.97 21.90
C SER A 552 11.88 -4.98 20.38
N LEU A 553 10.88 -4.40 19.70
CA LEU A 553 10.76 -4.34 18.24
C LEU A 553 10.16 -2.97 17.88
N PRO A 554 10.93 -1.86 17.98
CA PRO A 554 10.41 -0.50 17.84
C PRO A 554 9.73 -0.22 16.50
N ALA A 555 10.20 -0.83 15.43
CA ALA A 555 9.61 -0.67 14.10
C ALA A 555 9.71 -1.97 13.28
N ILE A 556 8.70 -2.19 12.45
CA ILE A 556 8.68 -3.27 11.45
C ILE A 556 7.82 -2.82 10.27
N ASN A 557 8.35 -2.94 9.05
CA ASN A 557 7.63 -2.66 7.83
C ASN A 557 7.97 -3.69 6.74
N LEU A 558 7.52 -3.43 5.51
CA LEU A 558 7.78 -4.32 4.38
C LEU A 558 9.27 -4.57 4.12
N ASN A 559 10.13 -3.63 4.49
CA ASN A 559 11.57 -3.67 4.23
C ASN A 559 12.34 -4.48 5.27
N GLY A 560 12.00 -4.30 6.53
CA GLY A 560 12.78 -4.87 7.62
C GLY A 560 12.18 -4.51 8.96
N TYR A 561 12.93 -4.80 10.00
CA TYR A 561 12.59 -4.45 11.37
C TYR A 561 13.77 -3.83 12.10
N MET A 562 13.48 -2.99 13.08
CA MET A 562 14.44 -2.36 13.97
C MET A 562 14.49 -3.12 15.29
N ASP A 563 15.68 -3.45 15.76
CA ASP A 563 15.86 -4.06 17.08
C ASP A 563 15.83 -3.01 18.21
N ALA A 564 15.88 -3.48 19.45
CA ALA A 564 15.84 -2.62 20.64
C ALA A 564 17.04 -1.66 20.76
N GLU A 565 18.14 -1.94 20.08
CA GLU A 565 19.32 -1.11 19.98
C GLU A 565 19.25 -0.07 18.86
N GLY A 566 18.16 -0.07 18.07
CA GLY A 566 17.95 0.85 16.95
C GLY A 566 18.63 0.43 15.64
N VAL A 567 19.02 -0.85 15.52
CA VAL A 567 19.67 -1.38 14.32
C VAL A 567 18.63 -2.03 13.42
N TRP A 568 18.70 -1.69 12.12
CA TRP A 568 17.82 -2.29 11.11
C TRP A 568 18.32 -3.64 10.61
N HIS A 569 17.40 -4.57 10.48
CA HIS A 569 17.57 -5.92 9.95
C HIS A 569 16.59 -6.20 8.81
N TRP A 570 16.99 -7.04 7.85
CA TRP A 570 16.03 -7.54 6.85
C TRP A 570 15.00 -8.46 7.50
N ASN A 571 13.78 -8.55 6.94
CA ASN A 571 12.70 -9.37 7.50
C ASN A 571 13.00 -10.88 7.60
N ASP A 572 14.01 -11.37 6.92
CA ASP A 572 14.48 -12.77 6.95
C ASP A 572 15.71 -13.01 7.84
N ASP A 573 16.23 -11.97 8.52
CA ASP A 573 17.33 -12.10 9.47
C ASP A 573 16.85 -12.75 10.77
N ALA A 574 17.15 -14.05 10.92
CA ALA A 574 16.78 -14.84 12.09
C ALA A 574 17.81 -14.75 13.25
N ASP A 575 18.95 -14.10 13.03
CA ASP A 575 20.05 -14.08 14.00
C ASP A 575 20.05 -12.84 14.92
N SER A 576 19.10 -11.90 14.72
CA SER A 576 19.00 -10.68 15.52
C SER A 576 18.42 -10.94 16.92
N SER A 577 18.69 -10.03 17.85
CA SER A 577 18.13 -10.05 19.21
C SER A 577 16.59 -9.95 19.24
N SER A 578 15.97 -9.37 18.21
CA SER A 578 14.52 -9.17 18.10
C SER A 578 13.79 -10.22 17.24
N ALA A 579 14.49 -11.22 16.72
CA ALA A 579 13.87 -12.26 15.86
C ALA A 579 12.72 -13.02 16.57
N GLU A 580 12.83 -13.26 17.90
CA GLU A 580 11.75 -13.86 18.70
C GLU A 580 10.53 -12.92 18.75
N ALA A 581 10.72 -11.61 18.91
CA ALA A 581 9.63 -10.65 18.94
C ALA A 581 8.92 -10.55 17.59
N VAL A 582 9.65 -10.67 16.48
CA VAL A 582 9.08 -10.75 15.13
C VAL A 582 8.23 -12.01 14.97
N ALA A 583 8.73 -13.17 15.45
CA ALA A 583 7.99 -14.43 15.38
C ALA A 583 6.72 -14.41 16.27
N ASP A 584 6.80 -13.85 17.47
CA ASP A 584 5.64 -13.68 18.36
C ASP A 584 4.60 -12.73 17.76
N LEU A 585 5.03 -11.62 17.15
CA LEU A 585 4.15 -10.70 16.45
C LEU A 585 3.46 -11.38 15.25
N ALA A 586 4.19 -12.19 14.48
CA ALA A 586 3.63 -12.94 13.36
C ALA A 586 2.52 -13.90 13.81
N ILE A 587 2.71 -14.60 14.93
CA ILE A 587 1.73 -15.52 15.52
C ILE A 587 0.46 -14.75 15.93
N VAL A 588 0.60 -13.64 16.64
CA VAL A 588 -0.55 -12.84 17.12
C VAL A 588 -1.28 -12.17 15.96
N GLN A 589 -0.54 -11.62 14.99
CA GLN A 589 -1.13 -11.03 13.79
C GLN A 589 -1.90 -12.07 12.96
N HIS A 590 -1.35 -13.27 12.81
CA HIS A 590 -2.03 -14.35 12.07
C HIS A 590 -3.36 -14.71 12.74
N GLN A 591 -3.37 -14.88 14.07
CA GLN A 591 -4.61 -15.11 14.82
C GLN A 591 -5.61 -13.99 14.61
N ASN A 592 -5.17 -12.73 14.74
CA ASN A 592 -6.06 -11.58 14.60
C ASN A 592 -6.72 -11.52 13.22
N LEU A 593 -5.95 -11.76 12.15
CA LEU A 593 -6.44 -11.61 10.78
C LEU A 593 -7.26 -12.79 10.27
N PHE A 594 -6.96 -14.03 10.72
CA PHE A 594 -7.48 -15.22 10.06
C PHE A 594 -8.30 -16.13 10.97
N ASP A 595 -8.07 -16.12 12.29
CA ASP A 595 -8.72 -17.02 13.23
C ASP A 595 -9.57 -16.31 14.30
N ASN A 596 -9.54 -14.97 14.39
CA ASN A 596 -10.31 -14.19 15.35
C ASN A 596 -11.81 -14.07 14.96
N LYS A 597 -12.36 -15.04 14.27
CA LYS A 597 -13.77 -15.05 13.87
C LYS A 597 -14.62 -15.60 15.02
N GLN A 598 -15.10 -14.70 15.86
CA GLN A 598 -16.16 -15.01 16.83
C GLN A 598 -17.54 -14.90 16.21
#